data_4b30b76d7d72950c5d8b8681d76f2376
#
_entry.id   4b30b76d7d72950c5d8b8681d76f2376
#
_cell.length_a   1.000
_cell.length_b   1.000
_cell.length_c   1.000
_cell.angle_alpha   90.00
_cell.angle_beta   90.00
_cell.angle_gamma   90.00
#
_symmetry.space_group_name_H-M   'P 1'
#
loop_
_entity.id
_entity.type
_entity.pdbx_description
1 polymer ?
#
loop_
_entity_poly.entity_id
_entity_poly.type
_entity_poly.pdbx_seq_one_letter_code
_entity_poly.pdbx_strand_id
1 'polypeptide(L)'
;MKLSHYIFACLSLFVMSSCSEDDGTIEEYPDWQNKNEQAFLEIYNEAVSSGTTMFPVRGVLRANSIGDGNYSPTDYIVMELLSKGNGNVTPNYTDTVLVHYAGWLLPSTRYKDGLRFDASYYGDVYDDDVSPPYKGKVGSFIEGFSTALQHMNRGDVYMVYIPYQLGYGSTATSSIPAYSMLTFEMRLDDFWHSTQGDRPDK
;
A
#
# COMPACT_ATOMS: atom_id res chain seq x y z
N MET A 1 -50.86 -70.83 -7.71
CA MET A 1 -49.72 -70.50 -8.57
C MET A 1 -49.81 -69.01 -8.91
N LYS A 2 -49.01 -68.15 -8.26
CA LYS A 2 -48.98 -66.71 -8.55
C LYS A 2 -47.55 -66.32 -8.86
N LEU A 3 -47.32 -65.87 -10.07
CA LEU A 3 -46.05 -65.43 -10.60
C LEU A 3 -45.82 -63.96 -10.15
N SER A 4 -44.75 -63.79 -9.33
CA SER A 4 -44.36 -62.44 -8.87
C SER A 4 -43.37 -61.85 -9.82
N HIS A 5 -43.71 -60.66 -10.34
CA HIS A 5 -42.84 -59.89 -11.22
C HIS A 5 -41.94 -58.98 -10.37
N TYR A 6 -40.65 -59.17 -10.45
CA TYR A 6 -39.65 -58.25 -9.92
C TYR A 6 -39.34 -57.17 -10.98
N ILE A 7 -39.76 -55.96 -10.68
CA ILE A 7 -39.39 -54.80 -11.45
C ILE A 7 -38.03 -54.32 -10.97
N PHE A 8 -37.01 -54.47 -11.80
CA PHE A 8 -35.67 -53.91 -11.56
C PHE A 8 -35.68 -52.43 -11.99
N ALA A 9 -35.73 -51.52 -11.01
CA ALA A 9 -35.57 -50.11 -11.25
C ALA A 9 -34.08 -49.78 -11.39
N CYS A 10 -33.58 -49.59 -12.62
CA CYS A 10 -32.30 -49.00 -12.88
C CYS A 10 -32.30 -47.53 -12.51
N LEU A 11 -31.74 -47.19 -11.35
CA LEU A 11 -31.44 -45.82 -10.96
C LEU A 11 -30.17 -45.36 -11.69
N SER A 12 -30.31 -44.68 -12.82
CA SER A 12 -29.21 -44.04 -13.54
C SER A 12 -28.74 -42.81 -12.75
N LEU A 13 -27.61 -42.91 -12.05
CA LEU A 13 -26.88 -41.79 -11.52
C LEU A 13 -26.40 -40.90 -12.69
N PHE A 14 -27.06 -39.78 -12.88
CA PHE A 14 -26.53 -38.69 -13.69
C PHE A 14 -25.42 -38.02 -12.89
N VAL A 15 -24.18 -38.37 -13.16
CA VAL A 15 -23.01 -37.60 -12.74
C VAL A 15 -22.99 -36.35 -13.62
N MET A 16 -23.48 -35.24 -13.07
CA MET A 16 -23.25 -33.94 -13.64
C MET A 16 -21.77 -33.61 -13.47
N SER A 17 -20.96 -33.96 -14.46
CA SER A 17 -19.64 -33.41 -14.62
C SER A 17 -19.82 -31.91 -14.93
N SER A 18 -19.70 -31.08 -13.90
CA SER A 18 -19.57 -29.64 -14.09
C SER A 18 -18.17 -29.44 -14.71
N CYS A 19 -18.10 -29.40 -16.04
CA CYS A 19 -17.01 -28.75 -16.72
C CYS A 19 -17.11 -27.27 -16.33
N SER A 20 -16.22 -26.80 -15.48
CA SER A 20 -15.88 -25.39 -15.45
C SER A 20 -15.25 -25.12 -16.82
N GLU A 21 -16.00 -24.47 -17.71
CA GLU A 21 -15.41 -23.89 -18.91
C GLU A 21 -14.37 -22.89 -18.40
N ASP A 22 -13.10 -23.22 -18.64
CA ASP A 22 -12.01 -22.26 -18.52
C ASP A 22 -12.24 -21.26 -19.67
N ASP A 23 -12.85 -20.13 -19.36
CA ASP A 23 -13.21 -19.08 -20.32
C ASP A 23 -11.98 -18.34 -20.84
N GLY A 24 -10.77 -18.80 -20.47
CA GLY A 24 -9.50 -18.19 -20.85
C GLY A 24 -9.27 -16.81 -20.24
N THR A 25 -10.11 -16.42 -19.27
CA THR A 25 -9.92 -15.15 -18.54
C THR A 25 -8.71 -15.25 -17.65
N ILE A 26 -7.66 -14.50 -17.97
CA ILE A 26 -6.46 -14.45 -17.14
C ILE A 26 -6.79 -13.62 -15.90
N GLU A 27 -6.71 -14.23 -14.72
CA GLU A 27 -6.85 -13.52 -13.45
C GLU A 27 -5.71 -12.51 -13.28
N GLU A 28 -6.03 -11.24 -13.09
CA GLU A 28 -5.05 -10.17 -12.98
C GLU A 28 -4.27 -10.23 -11.67
N TYR A 29 -4.95 -10.57 -10.56
CA TYR A 29 -4.40 -10.55 -9.20
C TYR A 29 -4.53 -11.91 -8.49
N PRO A 30 -3.95 -13.01 -9.03
CA PRO A 30 -4.08 -14.33 -8.40
C PRO A 30 -3.35 -14.37 -7.06
N ASP A 31 -3.99 -14.94 -6.04
CA ASP A 31 -3.46 -15.07 -4.66
C ASP A 31 -2.95 -13.72 -4.08
N TRP A 32 -3.67 -12.65 -4.38
CA TRP A 32 -3.18 -11.28 -4.17
C TRP A 32 -2.89 -10.94 -2.71
N GLN A 33 -3.80 -11.31 -1.79
CA GLN A 33 -3.61 -11.04 -0.35
C GLN A 33 -2.33 -11.69 0.17
N ASN A 34 -2.18 -12.99 -0.06
CA ASN A 34 -1.02 -13.73 0.44
C ASN A 34 0.30 -13.20 -0.15
N LYS A 35 0.33 -12.86 -1.45
CA LYS A 35 1.49 -12.25 -2.09
C LYS A 35 1.88 -10.92 -1.43
N ASN A 36 0.90 -10.06 -1.14
CA ASN A 36 1.15 -8.76 -0.52
C ASN A 36 1.61 -8.90 0.93
N GLU A 37 1.02 -9.83 1.69
CA GLU A 37 1.43 -10.10 3.07
C GLU A 37 2.86 -10.65 3.13
N GLN A 38 3.20 -11.59 2.27
CA GLN A 38 4.55 -12.17 2.20
C GLN A 38 5.59 -11.14 1.75
N ALA A 39 5.31 -10.38 0.70
CA ALA A 39 6.22 -9.35 0.20
C ALA A 39 6.50 -8.28 1.27
N PHE A 40 5.47 -7.83 1.98
CA PHE A 40 5.68 -6.87 3.08
C PHE A 40 6.49 -7.46 4.22
N LEU A 41 6.24 -8.72 4.61
CA LEU A 41 6.97 -9.37 5.68
C LEU A 41 8.47 -9.55 5.34
N GLU A 42 8.79 -9.87 4.10
CA GLU A 42 10.18 -9.95 3.61
C GLU A 42 10.87 -8.59 3.73
N ILE A 43 10.24 -7.51 3.24
CA ILE A 43 10.75 -6.13 3.31
C ILE A 43 10.93 -5.69 4.77
N TYR A 44 9.96 -6.00 5.65
CA TYR A 44 10.05 -5.67 7.07
C TYR A 44 11.23 -6.39 7.75
N ASN A 45 11.40 -7.68 7.49
CA ASN A 45 12.50 -8.46 8.06
C ASN A 45 13.87 -7.98 7.56
N GLU A 46 13.97 -7.58 6.29
CA GLU A 46 15.16 -6.95 5.74
C GLU A 46 15.48 -5.64 6.48
N ALA A 47 14.47 -4.77 6.64
CA ALA A 47 14.63 -3.49 7.35
C ALA A 47 15.09 -3.67 8.80
N VAL A 48 14.55 -4.66 9.51
CA VAL A 48 14.96 -4.98 10.89
C VAL A 48 16.41 -5.49 10.95
N SER A 49 16.84 -6.21 9.92
CA SER A 49 18.20 -6.81 9.89
C SER A 49 19.27 -5.87 9.36
N SER A 50 18.96 -4.98 8.41
CA SER A 50 19.92 -4.09 7.73
C SER A 50 20.19 -2.77 8.46
N GLY A 51 19.17 -2.16 9.06
CA GLY A 51 19.26 -1.10 10.07
C GLY A 51 19.91 0.25 9.74
N THR A 52 20.36 0.49 8.50
CA THR A 52 21.09 1.73 8.19
C THR A 52 20.33 2.70 7.28
N THR A 53 19.91 2.26 6.12
CA THR A 53 19.16 3.10 5.15
C THR A 53 17.69 2.71 5.04
N MET A 54 17.35 1.49 5.43
CA MET A 54 15.99 0.95 5.47
C MET A 54 15.62 0.62 6.92
N PHE A 55 14.48 1.09 7.40
CA PHE A 55 14.05 0.93 8.80
C PHE A 55 12.53 0.91 8.94
N PRO A 56 11.99 0.12 9.90
CA PRO A 56 10.57 0.13 10.20
C PRO A 56 10.17 1.34 11.05
N VAL A 57 9.01 1.92 10.76
CA VAL A 57 8.40 3.01 11.51
C VAL A 57 6.99 2.63 11.89
N ARG A 58 6.66 2.71 13.19
CA ARG A 58 5.33 2.36 13.66
C ARG A 58 4.29 3.37 13.19
N GLY A 59 3.13 2.86 12.74
CA GLY A 59 1.99 3.67 12.32
C GLY A 59 1.58 4.67 13.39
N VAL A 60 1.38 5.93 12.99
CA VAL A 60 1.16 7.06 13.89
C VAL A 60 -0.09 6.89 14.77
N LEU A 61 -1.13 6.22 14.27
CA LEU A 61 -2.35 5.96 15.03
C LEU A 61 -2.25 4.67 15.87
N ARG A 62 -1.28 3.78 15.58
CA ARG A 62 -1.06 2.54 16.33
C ARG A 62 -0.41 2.76 17.70
N ALA A 63 0.29 3.88 17.88
CA ALA A 63 0.95 4.22 19.13
C ALA A 63 0.00 4.29 20.33
N ASN A 64 -1.29 4.61 20.10
CA ASN A 64 -2.28 4.86 21.15
C ASN A 64 -3.36 3.76 21.26
N SER A 65 -3.40 2.80 20.33
CA SER A 65 -4.51 1.84 20.24
C SER A 65 -4.19 0.45 20.77
N ILE A 66 -2.91 0.11 20.92
CA ILE A 66 -2.47 -1.19 21.43
C ILE A 66 -1.68 -0.92 22.71
N GLY A 67 -2.23 -1.30 23.86
CA GLY A 67 -1.51 -1.25 25.15
C GLY A 67 -0.25 -2.13 25.08
N ASP A 68 0.75 -1.71 25.81
CA ASP A 68 1.99 -2.40 26.17
C ASP A 68 2.53 -3.51 25.24
N GLY A 69 2.97 -3.15 24.03
CA GLY A 69 4.13 -3.84 23.47
C GLY A 69 3.89 -5.04 22.56
N ASN A 70 2.67 -5.38 22.19
CA ASN A 70 2.42 -6.51 21.27
C ASN A 70 2.10 -6.03 19.86
N TYR A 71 3.12 -5.50 19.16
CA TYR A 71 2.99 -5.00 17.79
C TYR A 71 3.31 -6.07 16.77
N SER A 72 2.46 -6.17 15.73
CA SER A 72 2.68 -6.98 14.54
C SER A 72 3.58 -6.22 13.54
N PRO A 73 4.33 -6.91 12.66
CA PRO A 73 4.99 -6.27 11.52
C PRO A 73 4.08 -5.33 10.72
N THR A 74 2.80 -5.67 10.60
CA THR A 74 1.79 -4.89 9.87
C THR A 74 1.31 -3.61 10.58
N ASP A 75 1.77 -3.36 11.81
CA ASP A 75 1.60 -2.09 12.52
C ASP A 75 2.69 -1.06 12.17
N TYR A 76 3.63 -1.43 11.29
CA TYR A 76 4.72 -0.59 10.84
C TYR A 76 4.63 -0.36 9.32
N ILE A 77 5.14 0.78 8.88
CA ILE A 77 5.62 0.98 7.52
C ILE A 77 7.12 0.69 7.48
N VAL A 78 7.67 0.50 6.29
CA VAL A 78 9.12 0.49 6.10
C VAL A 78 9.51 1.69 5.26
N MET A 79 10.53 2.41 5.68
CA MET A 79 11.09 3.56 4.98
C MET A 79 12.53 3.28 4.57
N GLU A 80 12.84 3.52 3.29
CA GLU A 80 14.18 3.41 2.71
C GLU A 80 14.63 4.78 2.22
N LEU A 81 15.73 5.29 2.76
CA LEU A 81 16.27 6.60 2.38
C LEU A 81 16.93 6.54 1.00
N LEU A 82 16.38 7.23 0.03
CA LEU A 82 16.94 7.36 -1.32
C LEU A 82 17.84 8.59 -1.44
N SER A 83 17.43 9.73 -0.85
CA SER A 83 18.19 10.96 -0.85
C SER A 83 17.92 11.77 0.40
N LYS A 84 18.98 12.28 1.03
CA LYS A 84 18.88 13.12 2.22
C LYS A 84 18.77 14.59 1.84
N GLY A 85 17.73 15.27 2.35
CA GLY A 85 17.58 16.70 2.27
C GLY A 85 18.44 17.46 3.28
N ASN A 86 18.29 18.77 3.29
CA ASN A 86 18.97 19.68 4.21
C ASN A 86 18.11 20.17 5.37
N GLY A 87 16.85 19.72 5.45
CA GLY A 87 15.95 20.00 6.57
C GLY A 87 16.38 19.25 7.84
N ASN A 88 15.94 19.76 8.98
CA ASN A 88 16.21 19.18 10.31
C ASN A 88 14.97 19.13 11.21
N VAL A 89 13.80 19.40 10.64
CA VAL A 89 12.50 19.39 11.31
C VAL A 89 11.51 18.61 10.45
N THR A 90 10.66 17.84 11.09
CA THR A 90 9.62 17.02 10.46
C THR A 90 8.24 17.64 10.62
N PRO A 91 7.28 17.38 9.71
CA PRO A 91 5.89 17.83 9.86
C PRO A 91 5.19 17.17 11.05
N ASN A 92 4.27 17.89 11.68
CA ASN A 92 3.29 17.34 12.61
C ASN A 92 2.06 16.81 11.87
N TYR A 93 1.25 16.00 12.52
CA TYR A 93 0.01 15.43 11.97
C TYR A 93 -0.98 16.49 11.45
N THR A 94 -1.00 17.69 12.07
CA THR A 94 -1.90 18.80 11.72
C THR A 94 -1.35 19.73 10.64
N ASP A 95 -0.10 19.56 10.25
CA ASP A 95 0.58 20.47 9.34
C ASP A 95 0.12 20.27 7.89
N THR A 96 0.39 21.28 7.07
CA THR A 96 0.22 21.21 5.62
C THR A 96 1.57 20.99 4.98
N VAL A 97 1.63 20.08 4.02
CA VAL A 97 2.83 19.70 3.27
C VAL A 97 2.69 20.02 1.79
N LEU A 98 3.84 20.25 1.15
CA LEU A 98 4.05 20.15 -0.28
C LEU A 98 4.87 18.88 -0.54
N VAL A 99 4.30 17.93 -1.26
CA VAL A 99 4.91 16.62 -1.48
C VAL A 99 4.77 16.18 -2.93
N HIS A 100 5.85 15.63 -3.49
CA HIS A 100 5.77 14.84 -4.70
C HIS A 100 5.76 13.37 -4.34
N TYR A 101 4.97 12.61 -5.07
CA TYR A 101 4.91 11.17 -4.89
C TYR A 101 4.51 10.44 -6.17
N ALA A 102 4.88 9.18 -6.23
CA ALA A 102 4.27 8.20 -7.11
C ALA A 102 4.06 6.90 -6.34
N GLY A 103 2.96 6.22 -6.60
CA GLY A 103 2.55 5.02 -5.89
C GLY A 103 2.33 3.83 -6.82
N TRP A 104 2.88 2.68 -6.44
CA TRP A 104 2.79 1.42 -7.20
C TRP A 104 2.21 0.29 -6.36
N LEU A 105 1.51 -0.61 -7.06
CA LEU A 105 1.16 -1.94 -6.58
C LEU A 105 2.31 -2.91 -6.84
N LEU A 106 2.26 -4.07 -6.20
CA LEU A 106 3.14 -5.19 -6.57
C LEU A 106 2.92 -5.62 -8.04
N PRO A 107 3.93 -6.28 -8.64
CA PRO A 107 3.78 -6.91 -9.96
C PRO A 107 2.58 -7.86 -10.02
N SER A 108 1.84 -7.78 -11.12
CA SER A 108 0.66 -8.57 -11.39
C SER A 108 0.77 -9.32 -12.72
N THR A 109 -0.29 -10.01 -13.12
CA THR A 109 -0.28 -10.76 -14.38
C THR A 109 -0.04 -9.86 -15.58
N ARG A 110 -0.65 -8.68 -15.65
CA ARG A 110 -0.52 -7.71 -16.73
C ARG A 110 0.62 -6.71 -16.51
N TYR A 111 0.76 -6.22 -15.29
CA TYR A 111 1.74 -5.18 -14.93
C TYR A 111 2.96 -5.79 -14.25
N LYS A 112 3.96 -6.18 -15.07
CA LYS A 112 5.14 -6.93 -14.60
C LYS A 112 6.06 -6.13 -13.67
N ASP A 113 6.06 -4.80 -13.80
CA ASP A 113 6.83 -3.87 -12.98
C ASP A 113 5.96 -3.19 -11.89
N GLY A 114 4.72 -3.68 -11.71
CA GLY A 114 3.71 -3.07 -10.86
C GLY A 114 2.90 -1.98 -11.58
N LEU A 115 1.63 -1.85 -11.21
CA LEU A 115 0.77 -0.78 -11.71
C LEU A 115 1.04 0.50 -10.93
N ARG A 116 1.45 1.58 -11.61
CA ARG A 116 1.42 2.92 -11.00
C ARG A 116 -0.03 3.37 -10.93
N PHE A 117 -0.58 3.42 -9.71
CA PHE A 117 -1.99 3.73 -9.49
C PHE A 117 -2.25 5.21 -9.23
N ASP A 118 -1.24 5.96 -8.76
CA ASP A 118 -1.36 7.39 -8.48
C ASP A 118 0.00 8.09 -8.53
N ALA A 119 0.02 9.37 -8.87
CA ALA A 119 1.20 10.23 -8.80
C ALA A 119 0.80 11.70 -8.73
N SER A 120 1.63 12.52 -8.10
CA SER A 120 1.48 13.99 -8.06
C SER A 120 1.96 14.68 -9.33
N TYR A 121 2.59 13.96 -10.26
CA TYR A 121 3.18 14.49 -11.48
C TYR A 121 2.81 13.67 -12.71
N TYR A 122 2.92 14.26 -13.89
CA TYR A 122 2.65 13.64 -15.18
C TYR A 122 3.92 12.97 -15.76
N GLY A 123 3.72 11.96 -16.60
CA GLY A 123 4.83 11.21 -17.21
C GLY A 123 5.42 10.16 -16.29
N ASP A 124 6.51 9.52 -16.73
CA ASP A 124 7.12 8.40 -16.04
C ASP A 124 8.29 8.82 -15.13
N VAL A 125 8.79 10.03 -15.32
CA VAL A 125 9.93 10.59 -14.58
C VAL A 125 9.51 11.91 -13.94
N TYR A 126 9.87 12.05 -12.67
CA TYR A 126 9.71 13.29 -11.94
C TYR A 126 10.64 14.38 -12.52
N ASP A 127 10.09 15.58 -12.70
CA ASP A 127 10.80 16.76 -13.17
C ASP A 127 10.39 17.97 -12.34
N ASP A 128 11.33 18.56 -11.61
CA ASP A 128 11.13 19.69 -10.71
C ASP A 128 10.59 20.94 -11.42
N ASP A 129 10.98 21.15 -12.70
CA ASP A 129 10.64 22.36 -13.44
C ASP A 129 9.17 22.39 -13.91
N VAL A 130 8.55 21.21 -14.05
CA VAL A 130 7.21 21.09 -14.66
C VAL A 130 6.19 20.37 -13.75
N SER A 131 6.59 19.91 -12.60
CA SER A 131 5.73 19.13 -11.69
C SER A 131 5.38 19.95 -10.45
N PRO A 132 4.18 20.54 -10.35
CA PRO A 132 3.79 21.20 -9.11
C PRO A 132 3.59 20.18 -8.00
N PRO A 133 4.03 20.46 -6.76
CA PRO A 133 3.82 19.57 -5.64
C PRO A 133 2.34 19.47 -5.26
N TYR A 134 1.94 18.29 -4.79
CA TYR A 134 0.63 18.12 -4.16
C TYR A 134 0.61 18.81 -2.79
N LYS A 135 -0.38 19.69 -2.58
CA LYS A 135 -0.62 20.36 -1.30
C LYS A 135 -1.69 19.62 -0.51
N GLY A 136 -1.37 19.16 0.70
CA GLY A 136 -2.33 18.46 1.56
C GLY A 136 -1.99 18.56 3.04
N LYS A 137 -2.98 18.28 3.91
CA LYS A 137 -2.73 18.10 5.34
C LYS A 137 -2.17 16.72 5.60
N VAL A 138 -1.17 16.60 6.48
CA VAL A 138 -0.56 15.32 6.86
C VAL A 138 -1.62 14.30 7.26
N GLY A 139 -2.54 14.66 8.15
CA GLY A 139 -3.58 13.76 8.64
C GLY A 139 -4.73 13.46 7.67
N SER A 140 -4.71 13.95 6.43
CA SER A 140 -5.73 13.63 5.41
C SER A 140 -5.35 12.47 4.49
N PHE A 141 -4.13 11.98 4.58
CA PHE A 141 -3.67 10.81 3.83
C PHE A 141 -3.97 9.49 4.56
N ILE A 142 -3.77 8.37 3.90
CA ILE A 142 -3.78 7.04 4.55
C ILE A 142 -2.75 6.99 5.68
N GLU A 143 -3.00 6.16 6.70
CA GLU A 143 -2.17 6.13 7.92
C GLU A 143 -0.69 5.96 7.62
N GLY A 144 -0.34 5.03 6.73
CA GLY A 144 1.06 4.78 6.37
C GLY A 144 1.74 5.98 5.71
N PHE A 145 1.06 6.70 4.82
CA PHE A 145 1.59 7.89 4.17
C PHE A 145 1.78 9.05 5.18
N SER A 146 0.77 9.26 6.05
CA SER A 146 0.84 10.23 7.14
C SER A 146 1.99 9.93 8.11
N THR A 147 2.24 8.65 8.39
CA THR A 147 3.35 8.20 9.22
C THR A 147 4.69 8.55 8.57
N ALA A 148 4.86 8.26 7.29
CA ALA A 148 6.09 8.57 6.56
C ALA A 148 6.39 10.08 6.58
N LEU A 149 5.41 10.93 6.25
CA LEU A 149 5.58 12.37 6.25
C LEU A 149 6.12 12.92 7.58
N GLN A 150 5.66 12.38 8.72
CA GLN A 150 6.11 12.81 10.05
C GLN A 150 7.53 12.35 10.41
N HIS A 151 8.18 11.55 9.54
CA HIS A 151 9.55 11.08 9.69
C HIS A 151 10.48 11.61 8.58
N MET A 152 9.95 12.43 7.67
CA MET A 152 10.71 13.07 6.59
C MET A 152 11.08 14.50 6.96
N ASN A 153 12.31 14.91 6.69
CA ASN A 153 12.70 16.32 6.71
C ASN A 153 12.52 16.92 5.30
N ARG A 154 12.47 18.25 5.24
CA ARG A 154 12.41 18.94 3.95
C ARG A 154 13.56 18.56 3.04
N GLY A 155 13.25 18.20 1.81
CA GLY A 155 14.18 17.75 0.77
C GLY A 155 14.52 16.27 0.83
N ASP A 156 14.06 15.51 1.85
CA ASP A 156 14.27 14.06 1.91
C ASP A 156 13.47 13.37 0.80
N VAL A 157 14.02 12.29 0.26
CA VAL A 157 13.35 11.36 -0.65
C VAL A 157 13.43 9.96 -0.08
N TYR A 158 12.28 9.31 0.04
CA TYR A 158 12.16 7.96 0.55
C TYR A 158 11.36 7.06 -0.39
N MET A 159 11.76 5.79 -0.44
CA MET A 159 10.84 4.72 -0.81
C MET A 159 10.12 4.26 0.45
N VAL A 160 8.80 4.18 0.39
CA VAL A 160 7.95 3.84 1.55
C VAL A 160 7.07 2.65 1.20
N TYR A 161 7.17 1.61 2.00
CA TYR A 161 6.39 0.38 1.85
C TYR A 161 5.32 0.34 2.93
N ILE A 162 4.06 0.32 2.53
CA ILE A 162 2.90 0.44 3.41
C ILE A 162 2.09 -0.85 3.32
N PRO A 163 1.97 -1.63 4.41
CA PRO A 163 1.09 -2.80 4.41
C PRO A 163 -0.37 -2.35 4.28
N TYR A 164 -1.22 -3.20 3.74
CA TYR A 164 -2.62 -2.83 3.48
C TYR A 164 -3.37 -2.37 4.75
N GLN A 165 -2.99 -2.84 5.93
CA GLN A 165 -3.58 -2.44 7.22
C GLN A 165 -3.39 -0.94 7.55
N LEU A 166 -2.34 -0.33 7.01
CA LEU A 166 -2.03 1.11 7.12
C LEU A 166 -2.34 1.86 5.81
N GLY A 167 -2.87 1.16 4.81
CA GLY A 167 -3.32 1.67 3.51
C GLY A 167 -4.86 1.68 3.40
N TYR A 168 -5.38 0.97 2.39
CA TYR A 168 -6.82 0.87 2.09
C TYR A 168 -7.50 -0.37 2.69
N GLY A 169 -6.77 -1.21 3.41
CA GLY A 169 -7.31 -2.37 4.12
C GLY A 169 -7.83 -3.47 3.18
N SER A 170 -8.94 -4.07 3.60
CA SER A 170 -9.63 -5.13 2.86
C SER A 170 -10.67 -4.60 1.85
N THR A 171 -10.66 -3.30 1.57
CA THR A 171 -11.61 -2.67 0.64
C THR A 171 -10.89 -2.27 -0.65
N ALA A 172 -11.40 -2.73 -1.78
CA ALA A 172 -10.90 -2.29 -3.07
C ALA A 172 -11.37 -0.86 -3.38
N THR A 173 -10.53 -0.11 -4.08
CA THR A 173 -10.89 1.17 -4.71
C THR A 173 -11.05 0.97 -6.23
N SER A 174 -11.23 2.06 -6.98
CA SER A 174 -11.32 1.98 -8.45
C SER A 174 -10.02 1.49 -9.12
N SER A 175 -8.86 1.69 -8.49
CA SER A 175 -7.53 1.38 -9.06
C SER A 175 -6.66 0.50 -8.17
N ILE A 176 -7.08 0.24 -6.93
CA ILE A 176 -6.31 -0.53 -5.95
C ILE A 176 -7.15 -1.72 -5.49
N PRO A 177 -6.74 -2.96 -5.75
CA PRO A 177 -7.39 -4.16 -5.22
C PRO A 177 -7.36 -4.19 -3.69
N ALA A 178 -8.34 -4.86 -3.08
CA ALA A 178 -8.31 -5.14 -1.65
C ALA A 178 -7.00 -5.85 -1.24
N TYR A 179 -6.54 -5.62 -0.02
CA TYR A 179 -5.32 -6.23 0.54
C TYR A 179 -4.01 -5.88 -0.18
N SER A 180 -3.97 -4.75 -0.88
CA SER A 180 -2.76 -4.30 -1.57
C SER A 180 -1.78 -3.63 -0.61
N MET A 181 -0.55 -4.14 -0.54
CA MET A 181 0.60 -3.37 -0.10
C MET A 181 0.85 -2.24 -1.12
N LEU A 182 1.20 -1.07 -0.63
CA LEU A 182 1.48 0.10 -1.44
C LEU A 182 2.96 0.47 -1.33
N THR A 183 3.58 0.73 -2.46
CA THR A 183 4.94 1.27 -2.50
C THR A 183 4.88 2.68 -3.03
N PHE A 184 5.45 3.64 -2.28
CA PHE A 184 5.50 5.04 -2.70
C PHE A 184 6.95 5.53 -2.74
N GLU A 185 7.34 6.17 -3.83
CA GLU A 185 8.42 7.15 -3.78
C GLU A 185 7.82 8.47 -3.29
N MET A 186 8.37 9.03 -2.22
CA MET A 186 7.90 10.27 -1.61
C MET A 186 9.04 11.27 -1.50
N ARG A 187 8.78 12.52 -1.90
CA ARG A 187 9.70 13.65 -1.82
C ARG A 187 9.01 14.79 -1.09
N LEU A 188 9.49 15.17 0.11
CA LEU A 188 8.94 16.26 0.89
C LEU A 188 9.62 17.58 0.49
N ASP A 189 8.91 18.43 -0.24
CA ASP A 189 9.46 19.72 -0.67
C ASP A 189 9.45 20.75 0.46
N ASP A 190 8.30 20.92 1.10
CA ASP A 190 8.14 21.91 2.14
C ASP A 190 6.94 21.59 3.04
N PHE A 191 6.86 22.25 4.19
CA PHE A 191 5.68 22.19 5.07
C PHE A 191 5.62 23.44 5.96
N TRP A 192 4.45 23.65 6.57
CA TRP A 192 4.24 24.70 7.58
C TRP A 192 3.24 24.26 8.62
N HIS A 193 3.46 24.74 9.85
CA HIS A 193 2.59 24.43 10.97
C HIS A 193 1.24 25.12 10.85
N SER A 194 0.18 24.42 11.22
CA SER A 194 -1.21 24.92 11.15
C SER A 194 -1.46 26.23 11.93
N THR A 195 -0.63 26.52 12.94
CA THR A 195 -0.70 27.76 13.75
C THR A 195 -0.11 28.99 13.05
N GLN A 196 0.60 28.82 11.94
CA GLN A 196 1.27 29.92 11.21
C GLN A 196 0.40 30.53 10.10
N GLY A 197 -0.83 30.04 9.92
CA GLY A 197 -1.68 30.45 8.80
C GLY A 197 -1.22 29.88 7.46
N ASP A 198 -1.81 30.35 6.37
CA ASP A 198 -1.30 30.04 5.04
C ASP A 198 0.12 30.60 4.90
N ARG A 199 1.01 29.81 4.25
CA ARG A 199 2.38 30.22 3.98
C ARG A 199 2.36 31.64 3.41
N PRO A 200 3.12 32.59 3.98
CA PRO A 200 3.29 33.87 3.34
C PRO A 200 3.84 33.63 1.92
N ASP A 201 3.13 34.11 0.93
CA ASP A 201 3.58 34.02 -0.46
C ASP A 201 5.03 34.54 -0.54
N LYS A 202 5.88 33.78 -1.23
CA LYS A 202 7.26 34.20 -1.50
C LYS A 202 7.27 35.45 -2.37
#